data_8948765dee594a4cf9a18fd1f0c308df
#
_entry.id   8948765dee594a4cf9a18fd1f0c308df
#
_cell.length_a   1.000
_cell.length_b   1.000
_cell.length_c   1.000
_cell.angle_alpha   90.00
_cell.angle_beta   90.00
_cell.angle_gamma   90.00
#
_symmetry.space_group_name_H-M   'P 1'
#
loop_
_entity.id
_entity.type
_entity.pdbx_description
1 polymer ?
#
loop_
_entity_poly.entity_id
_entity_poly.type
_entity_poly.pdbx_seq_one_letter_code
_entity_poly.pdbx_strand_id
1 'polypeptide(L)'
;MKYYIYKIENLINHKVYIGLTNNIERRRNRHFSDLRHNRHDNHFLQKEFNIYGEENFSFSVIFEDDITEKEIGDKEKYYIKQYDSYKNGYN
;
A
#
# COMPACT_ATOMS: atom_id res chain seq x y z
N MET A 1 -2.66 17.41 11.38
CA MET A 1 -1.91 16.96 10.19
C MET A 1 -2.79 16.04 9.36
N LYS A 2 -2.74 16.16 8.06
CA LYS A 2 -3.52 15.30 7.18
C LYS A 2 -2.79 13.97 6.96
N TYR A 3 -3.52 12.86 7.16
CA TYR A 3 -3.03 11.52 6.94
C TYR A 3 -3.85 10.82 5.86
N TYR A 4 -3.24 9.85 5.23
CA TYR A 4 -3.83 9.07 4.13
C TYR A 4 -3.66 7.59 4.40
N ILE A 5 -4.70 6.83 4.05
CA ILE A 5 -4.57 5.38 3.89
C ILE A 5 -4.60 5.12 2.39
N TYR A 6 -3.66 4.32 1.92
CA TYR A 6 -3.55 3.99 0.50
C TYR A 6 -3.48 2.48 0.33
N LYS A 7 -3.73 2.05 -0.90
CA LYS A 7 -3.51 0.66 -1.27
C LYS A 7 -2.67 0.57 -2.53
N ILE A 8 -1.83 -0.46 -2.58
CA ILE A 8 -1.19 -0.93 -3.81
C ILE A 8 -1.87 -2.24 -4.16
N GLU A 9 -2.47 -2.33 -5.32
CA GLU A 9 -3.25 -3.49 -5.73
C GLU A 9 -2.64 -4.15 -6.94
N ASN A 10 -2.49 -5.48 -6.88
CA ASN A 10 -2.19 -6.31 -8.03
C ASN A 10 -3.51 -6.57 -8.76
N LEU A 11 -3.66 -6.01 -9.95
CA LEU A 11 -4.91 -6.07 -10.72
C LEU A 11 -5.20 -7.46 -11.30
N ILE A 12 -4.24 -8.37 -11.25
CA ILE A 12 -4.41 -9.74 -11.75
C ILE A 12 -5.06 -10.63 -10.69
N ASN A 13 -4.55 -10.61 -9.45
CA ASN A 13 -5.06 -11.47 -8.38
C ASN A 13 -5.79 -10.72 -7.27
N HIS A 14 -5.84 -9.38 -7.37
CA HIS A 14 -6.51 -8.47 -6.43
C HIS A 14 -5.93 -8.46 -5.01
N LYS A 15 -4.73 -8.97 -4.82
CA LYS A 15 -4.03 -8.82 -3.55
C LYS A 15 -3.62 -7.36 -3.36
N VAL A 16 -3.70 -6.88 -2.11
CA VAL A 16 -3.40 -5.48 -1.82
C VAL A 16 -2.40 -5.35 -0.68
N TYR A 17 -1.67 -4.25 -0.72
CA TYR A 17 -0.88 -3.74 0.39
C TYR A 17 -1.54 -2.45 0.88
N ILE A 18 -1.85 -2.39 2.17
CA ILE A 18 -2.43 -1.21 2.81
C ILE A 18 -1.34 -0.49 3.60
N GLY A 19 -1.25 0.82 3.42
CA GLY A 19 -0.29 1.63 4.16
C GLY A 19 -0.87 2.97 4.57
N LEU A 20 -0.14 3.66 5.45
CA LEU A 20 -0.48 5.02 5.87
C LEU A 20 0.69 5.96 5.62
N THR A 21 0.39 7.22 5.40
CA THR A 21 1.41 8.25 5.24
C THR A 21 0.81 9.64 5.48
N ASN A 22 1.66 10.58 5.78
CA ASN A 22 1.28 12.00 5.80
C ASN A 22 1.75 12.74 4.53
N ASN A 23 2.37 12.02 3.60
CA ASN A 23 2.83 12.60 2.32
C ASN A 23 2.64 11.55 1.23
N ILE A 24 1.48 11.61 0.58
CA ILE A 24 1.05 10.56 -0.36
C ILE A 24 1.93 10.49 -1.61
N GLU A 25 2.28 11.64 -2.17
CA GLU A 25 3.10 11.67 -3.40
C GLU A 25 4.49 11.10 -3.15
N ARG A 26 5.13 11.50 -2.07
CA ARG A 26 6.45 11.00 -1.69
C ARG A 26 6.43 9.50 -1.44
N ARG A 27 5.42 9.01 -0.74
CA ARG A 27 5.31 7.60 -0.40
C ARG A 27 5.06 6.75 -1.64
N ARG A 28 4.17 7.19 -2.53
CA ARG A 28 3.92 6.51 -3.80
C ARG A 28 5.20 6.40 -4.63
N ASN A 29 5.90 7.52 -4.77
CA ASN A 29 7.13 7.56 -5.56
C ASN A 29 8.20 6.63 -4.97
N ARG A 30 8.30 6.58 -3.65
CA ARG A 30 9.25 5.70 -2.97
C ARG A 30 8.93 4.23 -3.20
N HIS A 31 7.66 3.85 -3.04
CA HIS A 31 7.25 2.47 -3.29
C HIS A 31 7.65 2.01 -4.69
N PHE A 32 7.26 2.76 -5.70
CA PHE A 32 7.53 2.35 -7.09
C PHE A 32 9.00 2.44 -7.45
N SER A 33 9.73 3.42 -6.91
CA SER A 33 11.18 3.46 -7.10
C SER A 33 11.85 2.21 -6.54
N ASP A 34 11.49 1.82 -5.31
CA ASP A 34 12.06 0.63 -4.68
C ASP A 34 11.69 -0.64 -5.44
N LEU A 35 10.45 -0.75 -5.89
CA LEU A 35 10.00 -1.90 -6.67
C LEU A 35 10.73 -2.01 -8.00
N ARG A 36 10.90 -0.89 -8.71
CA ARG A 36 11.61 -0.87 -10.00
C ARG A 36 13.08 -1.25 -9.86
N HIS A 37 13.68 -0.93 -8.72
CA HIS A 37 15.09 -1.24 -8.44
C HIS A 37 15.30 -2.54 -7.67
N ASN A 38 14.22 -3.34 -7.50
CA ASN A 38 14.26 -4.63 -6.82
C ASN A 38 14.81 -4.55 -5.40
N ARG A 39 14.40 -3.51 -4.65
CA ARG A 39 14.87 -3.28 -3.28
C ARG A 39 13.75 -2.95 -2.29
N HIS A 40 12.52 -3.33 -2.59
CA HIS A 40 11.39 -3.08 -1.69
C HIS A 40 11.48 -3.96 -0.45
N ASP A 41 11.19 -3.37 0.72
CA ASP A 41 11.25 -4.08 2.00
C ASP A 41 10.23 -5.21 2.10
N ASN A 42 9.09 -5.08 1.44
CA ASN A 42 8.08 -6.13 1.41
C ASN A 42 8.45 -7.11 0.30
N HIS A 43 9.01 -8.24 0.68
CA HIS A 43 9.54 -9.22 -0.28
C HIS A 43 8.44 -9.90 -1.10
N PHE A 44 7.25 -10.10 -0.53
CA PHE A 44 6.15 -10.69 -1.27
C PHE A 44 5.63 -9.75 -2.35
N LEU A 45 5.44 -8.47 -2.01
CA LEU A 45 5.05 -7.46 -2.99
C LEU A 45 6.10 -7.33 -4.09
N GLN A 46 7.39 -7.30 -3.72
CA GLN A 46 8.48 -7.22 -4.68
C GLN A 46 8.48 -8.40 -5.64
N LYS A 47 8.30 -9.61 -5.10
CA LYS A 47 8.27 -10.82 -5.92
C LYS A 47 7.15 -10.77 -6.94
N GLU A 48 5.94 -10.39 -6.51
CA GLU A 48 4.80 -10.35 -7.42
C GLU A 48 4.90 -9.20 -8.41
N PHE A 49 5.47 -8.08 -8.00
CA PHE A 49 5.76 -6.98 -8.92
C PHE A 49 6.68 -7.45 -10.06
N ASN A 50 7.72 -8.23 -9.73
CA ASN A 50 8.64 -8.76 -10.74
C ASN A 50 7.98 -9.76 -11.68
N ILE A 51 7.01 -10.54 -11.16
CA ILE A 51 6.30 -11.56 -11.98
C ILE A 51 5.27 -10.91 -12.89
N TYR A 52 4.46 -10.00 -12.36
CA TYR A 52 3.28 -9.48 -13.08
C TYR A 52 3.55 -8.19 -13.84
N GLY A 53 4.59 -7.45 -13.48
CA GLY A 53 4.95 -6.20 -14.14
C GLY A 53 4.21 -4.98 -13.55
N GLU A 54 4.85 -3.82 -13.67
CA GLU A 54 4.35 -2.57 -13.09
C GLU A 54 2.97 -2.18 -13.62
N GLU A 55 2.68 -2.45 -14.89
CA GLU A 55 1.42 -2.11 -15.54
C GLU A 55 0.21 -2.79 -14.89
N ASN A 56 0.44 -3.84 -14.11
CA ASN A 56 -0.62 -4.58 -13.43
C ASN A 56 -0.78 -4.18 -11.96
N PHE A 57 -0.11 -3.12 -11.53
CA PHE A 57 -0.22 -2.61 -10.17
C PHE A 57 -0.80 -1.19 -10.18
N SER A 58 -1.74 -0.94 -9.29
CA SER A 58 -2.34 0.38 -9.11
C SER A 58 -2.06 0.90 -7.71
N PHE A 59 -2.05 2.22 -7.58
CA PHE A 59 -1.89 2.90 -6.30
C PHE A 59 -3.07 3.87 -6.15
N SER A 60 -3.80 3.76 -5.05
CA SER A 60 -4.94 4.65 -4.82
C SER A 60 -5.09 4.99 -3.33
N VAL A 61 -5.60 6.19 -3.07
CA VAL A 61 -5.94 6.64 -1.73
C VAL A 61 -7.36 6.14 -1.42
N ILE A 62 -7.52 5.46 -0.29
CA ILE A 62 -8.83 4.92 0.13
C ILE A 62 -9.42 5.65 1.32
N PHE A 63 -8.63 6.47 2.00
CA PHE A 63 -9.09 7.29 3.12
C PHE A 63 -8.13 8.45 3.34
N GLU A 64 -8.67 9.63 3.66
CA GLU A 64 -7.84 10.78 4.07
C GLU A 64 -8.61 11.64 5.06
N ASP A 65 -7.90 12.15 6.08
CA ASP A 65 -8.50 13.02 7.07
C ASP A 65 -7.41 13.75 7.86
N ASP A 66 -7.79 14.86 8.47
CA ASP A 66 -6.93 15.61 9.38
C ASP A 66 -7.19 15.09 10.80
N ILE A 67 -6.47 14.07 11.19
CA ILE A 67 -6.65 13.35 12.44
C ILE A 67 -5.30 13.08 13.10
N THR A 68 -5.32 12.46 14.29
CA THR A 68 -4.10 12.14 15.02
C THR A 68 -3.42 10.90 14.44
N GLU A 69 -2.14 10.75 14.77
CA GLU A 69 -1.36 9.57 14.37
C GLU A 69 -1.99 8.28 14.91
N LYS A 70 -2.54 8.33 16.12
CA LYS A 70 -3.22 7.16 16.71
C LYS A 70 -4.48 6.80 15.91
N GLU A 71 -5.27 7.81 15.56
CA GLU A 71 -6.51 7.59 14.81
C GLU A 71 -6.25 7.02 13.43
N ILE A 72 -5.23 7.51 12.71
CA ILE A 72 -4.90 6.96 11.40
C ILE A 72 -4.34 5.54 11.51
N GLY A 73 -3.60 5.24 12.57
CA GLY A 73 -3.12 3.88 12.85
C GLY A 73 -4.27 2.91 13.05
N ASP A 74 -5.31 3.32 13.77
CA ASP A 74 -6.52 2.51 13.96
C ASP A 74 -7.26 2.31 12.63
N LYS A 75 -7.30 3.33 11.78
CA LYS A 75 -7.90 3.22 10.43
C LYS A 75 -7.12 2.26 9.55
N GLU A 76 -5.80 2.28 9.63
CA GLU A 76 -4.97 1.35 8.87
C GLU A 76 -5.31 -0.10 9.24
N LYS A 77 -5.40 -0.41 10.53
CA LYS A 77 -5.77 -1.74 11.01
C LYS A 77 -7.16 -2.14 10.51
N TYR A 78 -8.10 -1.21 10.51
CA TYR A 78 -9.45 -1.43 10.01
C TYR A 78 -9.42 -1.85 8.53
N TYR A 79 -8.67 -1.13 7.70
CA TYR A 79 -8.61 -1.43 6.26
C TYR A 79 -7.83 -2.69 5.95
N ILE A 80 -6.76 -2.99 6.71
CA ILE A 80 -6.04 -4.25 6.58
C ILE A 80 -7.01 -5.42 6.79
N LYS A 81 -7.90 -5.31 7.77
CA LYS A 81 -8.91 -6.33 8.05
C LYS A 81 -9.97 -6.38 6.94
N GLN A 82 -10.47 -5.22 6.50
CA GLN A 82 -11.51 -5.14 5.47
C GLN A 82 -11.04 -5.75 4.15
N TYR A 83 -9.80 -5.50 3.77
CA TYR A 83 -9.23 -6.04 2.52
C TYR A 83 -8.60 -7.42 2.71
N ASP A 84 -8.59 -7.93 3.95
CA ASP A 84 -7.96 -9.21 4.28
C ASP A 84 -6.51 -9.27 3.78
N SER A 85 -5.81 -8.15 3.87
CA SER A 85 -4.49 -8.02 3.26
C SER A 85 -3.38 -8.66 4.09
N TYR A 86 -3.64 -8.96 5.36
CA TYR A 86 -2.68 -9.66 6.21
C TYR A 86 -2.56 -11.14 5.82
N LYS A 87 -3.70 -11.82 5.64
CA LYS A 87 -3.71 -13.24 5.27
C LYS A 87 -3.58 -13.46 3.77
N ASN A 88 -4.34 -12.70 2.99
CA ASN A 88 -4.50 -12.93 1.55
C ASN A 88 -3.96 -11.79 0.70
N GLY A 89 -3.10 -10.94 1.25
CA GLY A 89 -2.48 -9.83 0.56
C GLY A 89 -1.03 -9.68 0.95
N TYR A 90 -0.53 -8.43 0.88
CA TYR A 90 0.89 -8.15 1.09
C TYR A 90 1.24 -7.62 2.48
N ASN A 91 0.26 -7.36 3.35
CA ASN A 91 0.54 -6.86 4.70
C ASN A 91 1.01 -7.93 5.68
#